data_eefcdbaab381fceaed12c36c2fed97a1
#
_entry.id   eefcdbaab381fceaed12c36c2fed97a1
#
_cell.length_a   1.000
_cell.length_b   1.000
_cell.length_c   1.000
_cell.angle_alpha   90.00
_cell.angle_beta   90.00
_cell.angle_gamma   90.00
#
_symmetry.space_group_name_H-M   'P 1'
#
loop_
_entity.id
_entity.type
_entity.pdbx_description
1 polymer ?
#
loop_
_entity_poly.entity_id
_entity_poly.type
_entity_poly.pdbx_seq_one_letter_code
_entity_poly.pdbx_strand_id
1 'polypeptide(L)'
;MPTPLAWGPFSVTPFTFDQVYFLVTLACYLPAVVLLWRSWVMKPFKQWAACLHEFSHALGAWVTCNSVTSIEVHGDEGGLTRWKGNNVECGRHAVLPAGYMGSCFWGCLIVFSCCDPIFMQVVALLLCVALLICLLYAFIGQTEEAPDRLPLIILSLSFTIVIGGVATVCFFLPWHPLLEALMLWLGALNIVYATLDIYDDTVARTDERSDAYQYAKLWGPCCFAKCVGAIWLTASVFVLLTVTGWTWTWLARSEGEVNWHALLPGPIVLSLAVLLRIGLGFVGAGAGEEKPLLPDGGKDKRGFDEAKATDFLRSKVMGNV
;
A
#
# COMPACT_ATOMS: atom_id res chain seq x y z
N MET A 1 -30.14 1.30 29.41
CA MET A 1 -28.70 1.37 29.76
C MET A 1 -28.28 -0.02 30.20
N PRO A 2 -27.34 -0.69 29.57
CA PRO A 2 -26.80 -1.93 30.08
C PRO A 2 -26.04 -1.66 31.38
N THR A 3 -26.36 -2.38 32.43
CA THR A 3 -25.67 -2.30 33.73
C THR A 3 -24.21 -2.71 33.53
N PRO A 4 -23.22 -1.92 33.98
CA PRO A 4 -21.83 -2.32 33.90
C PRO A 4 -21.62 -3.61 34.69
N LEU A 5 -20.99 -4.61 34.05
CA LEU A 5 -20.50 -5.81 34.72
C LEU A 5 -19.37 -5.39 35.68
N ALA A 6 -19.69 -5.24 36.94
CA ALA A 6 -18.69 -4.90 37.96
C ALA A 6 -17.87 -6.15 38.33
N TRP A 7 -16.70 -6.27 37.75
CA TRP A 7 -15.66 -7.20 38.18
C TRP A 7 -14.60 -6.43 38.98
N GLY A 8 -14.81 -6.27 40.27
CA GLY A 8 -13.87 -5.56 41.15
C GLY A 8 -13.74 -4.05 40.84
N PRO A 9 -12.59 -3.41 41.13
CA PRO A 9 -12.39 -1.98 40.92
C PRO A 9 -12.31 -1.51 39.46
N PHE A 10 -12.39 -2.43 38.47
CA PHE A 10 -12.39 -2.13 37.03
C PHE A 10 -13.81 -2.33 36.46
N SER A 11 -14.49 -1.24 36.15
CA SER A 11 -15.73 -1.30 35.34
C SER A 11 -15.31 -1.54 33.88
N VAL A 12 -15.58 -2.72 33.34
CA VAL A 12 -15.42 -2.99 31.94
C VAL A 12 -16.65 -2.45 31.21
N THR A 13 -16.50 -1.33 30.50
CA THR A 13 -17.53 -0.86 29.57
C THR A 13 -17.68 -1.85 28.43
N PRO A 14 -18.91 -2.27 28.05
CA PRO A 14 -19.09 -3.13 26.88
C PRO A 14 -18.57 -2.40 25.62
N PHE A 15 -17.97 -3.14 24.71
CA PHE A 15 -17.52 -2.58 23.44
C PHE A 15 -18.70 -2.03 22.63
N THR A 16 -18.48 -0.90 21.95
CA THR A 16 -19.46 -0.37 21.02
C THR A 16 -19.56 -1.24 19.78
N PHE A 17 -20.67 -1.15 19.06
CA PHE A 17 -20.84 -1.90 17.81
C PHE A 17 -19.74 -1.54 16.80
N ASP A 18 -19.43 -0.25 16.65
CA ASP A 18 -18.41 0.22 15.69
C ASP A 18 -17.02 -0.30 16.04
N GLN A 19 -16.71 -0.43 17.35
CA GLN A 19 -15.48 -1.10 17.78
C GLN A 19 -15.42 -2.56 17.34
N VAL A 20 -16.52 -3.30 17.55
CA VAL A 20 -16.59 -4.72 17.17
C VAL A 20 -16.51 -4.86 15.65
N TYR A 21 -17.26 -4.04 14.91
CA TYR A 21 -17.25 -4.02 13.45
C TYR A 21 -15.84 -3.76 12.90
N PHE A 22 -15.20 -2.71 13.36
CA PHE A 22 -13.83 -2.34 12.96
C PHE A 22 -12.85 -3.48 13.20
N LEU A 23 -12.85 -4.03 14.43
CA LEU A 23 -11.89 -5.06 14.81
C LEU A 23 -12.11 -6.36 14.03
N VAL A 24 -13.37 -6.84 13.94
CA VAL A 24 -13.71 -8.07 13.21
C VAL A 24 -13.37 -7.93 11.72
N THR A 25 -13.72 -6.80 11.12
CA THR A 25 -13.45 -6.54 9.70
C THR A 25 -11.95 -6.50 9.44
N LEU A 26 -11.20 -5.76 10.23
CA LEU A 26 -9.74 -5.67 10.09
C LEU A 26 -9.07 -7.02 10.36
N ALA A 27 -9.49 -7.75 11.39
CA ALA A 27 -9.00 -9.09 11.71
C ALA A 27 -9.30 -10.12 10.61
N CYS A 28 -10.33 -9.92 9.80
CA CYS A 28 -10.62 -10.73 8.62
C CYS A 28 -9.83 -10.29 7.39
N TYR A 29 -9.69 -8.98 7.17
CA TYR A 29 -9.03 -8.45 5.97
C TYR A 29 -7.53 -8.66 5.96
N LEU A 30 -6.84 -8.47 7.08
CA LEU A 30 -5.39 -8.67 7.14
C LEU A 30 -4.98 -10.10 6.73
N PRO A 31 -5.54 -11.19 7.31
CA PRO A 31 -5.20 -12.54 6.86
C PRO A 31 -5.71 -12.84 5.44
N ALA A 32 -6.83 -12.25 5.00
CA ALA A 32 -7.31 -12.41 3.63
C ALA A 32 -6.31 -11.86 2.61
N VAL A 33 -5.76 -10.67 2.85
CA VAL A 33 -4.72 -10.07 2.00
C VAL A 33 -3.47 -10.96 1.97
N VAL A 34 -3.00 -11.44 3.13
CA VAL A 34 -1.82 -12.31 3.22
C VAL A 34 -2.04 -13.64 2.49
N LEU A 35 -3.21 -14.27 2.67
CA LEU A 35 -3.56 -15.54 2.00
C LEU A 35 -3.61 -15.39 0.48
N LEU A 36 -4.13 -14.27 -0.01
CA LEU A 36 -4.25 -13.99 -1.44
C LEU A 36 -3.01 -13.34 -2.03
N TRP A 37 -2.00 -12.98 -1.23
CA TRP A 37 -0.84 -12.17 -1.63
C TRP A 37 -0.18 -12.62 -2.92
N ARG A 38 -0.03 -13.94 -3.12
CA ARG A 38 0.59 -14.53 -4.31
C ARG A 38 -0.40 -14.85 -5.42
N SER A 39 -1.68 -14.49 -5.27
CA SER A 39 -2.70 -14.75 -6.28
C SER A 39 -2.75 -13.64 -7.33
N TRP A 40 -3.14 -14.00 -8.55
CA TRP A 40 -3.35 -13.04 -9.63
C TRP A 40 -4.50 -12.03 -9.32
N VAL A 41 -5.43 -12.40 -8.43
CA VAL A 41 -6.54 -11.55 -7.99
C VAL A 41 -6.01 -10.31 -7.26
N MET A 42 -4.88 -10.44 -6.54
CA MET A 42 -4.30 -9.32 -5.81
C MET A 42 -3.48 -8.38 -6.69
N LYS A 43 -3.19 -8.76 -7.94
CA LYS A 43 -2.35 -7.97 -8.84
C LYS A 43 -2.82 -6.50 -9.00
N PRO A 44 -4.09 -6.19 -9.33
CA PRO A 44 -4.53 -4.80 -9.44
C PRO A 44 -4.47 -4.03 -8.13
N PHE A 45 -4.69 -4.72 -7.01
CA PHE A 45 -4.61 -4.11 -5.68
C PHE A 45 -3.16 -3.81 -5.27
N LYS A 46 -2.22 -4.68 -5.58
CA LYS A 46 -0.79 -4.43 -5.36
C LYS A 46 -0.30 -3.29 -6.25
N GLN A 47 -0.72 -3.24 -7.52
CA GLN A 47 -0.41 -2.11 -8.40
C GLN A 47 -0.96 -0.79 -7.85
N TRP A 48 -2.16 -0.81 -7.24
CA TRP A 48 -2.72 0.36 -6.57
C TRP A 48 -1.85 0.79 -5.36
N ALA A 49 -1.40 -0.14 -4.53
CA ALA A 49 -0.50 0.16 -3.42
C ALA A 49 0.87 0.66 -3.92
N ALA A 50 1.42 0.05 -4.98
CA ALA A 50 2.63 0.54 -5.66
C ALA A 50 2.44 1.96 -6.23
N CYS A 51 1.27 2.28 -6.78
CA CYS A 51 0.96 3.63 -7.23
C CYS A 51 1.03 4.67 -6.10
N LEU A 52 0.50 4.35 -4.91
CA LEU A 52 0.61 5.22 -3.74
C LEU A 52 2.05 5.30 -3.20
N HIS A 53 2.82 4.22 -3.31
CA HIS A 53 4.24 4.19 -3.02
C HIS A 53 5.00 5.18 -3.92
N GLU A 54 4.82 5.10 -5.23
CA GLU A 54 5.44 6.01 -6.20
C GLU A 54 4.96 7.45 -6.03
N PHE A 55 3.67 7.65 -5.76
CA PHE A 55 3.14 8.96 -5.44
C PHE A 55 3.79 9.56 -4.19
N SER A 56 4.16 8.74 -3.22
CA SER A 56 4.86 9.20 -2.01
C SER A 56 6.29 9.65 -2.30
N HIS A 57 6.99 8.98 -3.23
CA HIS A 57 8.28 9.49 -3.74
C HIS A 57 8.11 10.85 -4.40
N ALA A 58 7.04 11.03 -5.19
CA ALA A 58 6.74 12.32 -5.81
C ALA A 58 6.48 13.40 -4.76
N LEU A 59 5.72 13.09 -3.70
CA LEU A 59 5.51 14.01 -2.56
C LEU A 59 6.85 14.37 -1.89
N GLY A 60 7.71 13.40 -1.63
CA GLY A 60 9.06 13.62 -1.09
C GLY A 60 9.91 14.55 -1.96
N ALA A 61 9.84 14.38 -3.28
CA ALA A 61 10.52 15.24 -4.24
C ALA A 61 9.98 16.69 -4.19
N TRP A 62 8.67 16.88 -4.19
CA TRP A 62 8.07 18.20 -4.13
C TRP A 62 8.36 18.92 -2.80
N VAL A 63 8.28 18.23 -1.67
CA VAL A 63 8.62 18.81 -0.36
C VAL A 63 10.07 19.28 -0.29
N THR A 64 10.97 18.62 -1.01
CA THR A 64 12.38 19.01 -1.12
C THR A 64 12.66 19.97 -2.30
N CYS A 65 11.63 20.59 -2.85
CA CYS A 65 11.71 21.55 -3.97
C CYS A 65 12.36 20.97 -5.23
N ASN A 66 12.21 19.67 -5.46
CA ASN A 66 12.61 19.01 -6.69
C ASN A 66 11.39 18.81 -7.61
N SER A 67 11.65 18.66 -8.91
CA SER A 67 10.60 18.49 -9.91
C SER A 67 10.45 17.04 -10.29
N VAL A 68 9.23 16.51 -10.21
CA VAL A 68 8.89 15.18 -10.68
C VAL A 68 8.75 15.21 -12.20
N THR A 69 9.40 14.28 -12.90
CA THR A 69 9.38 14.18 -14.37
C THR A 69 8.47 13.09 -14.87
N SER A 70 8.38 11.95 -14.17
CA SER A 70 7.43 10.88 -14.48
C SER A 70 7.08 10.07 -13.24
N ILE A 71 5.89 9.49 -13.26
CA ILE A 71 5.43 8.44 -12.34
C ILE A 71 4.99 7.27 -13.19
N GLU A 72 5.49 6.09 -12.92
CA GLU A 72 5.24 4.88 -13.69
C GLU A 72 4.85 3.75 -12.75
N VAL A 73 3.90 2.91 -13.17
CA VAL A 73 3.56 1.65 -12.51
C VAL A 73 3.56 0.56 -13.57
N HIS A 74 4.32 -0.49 -13.31
CA HIS A 74 4.52 -1.56 -14.28
C HIS A 74 3.58 -2.74 -14.04
N GLY A 75 3.38 -3.53 -15.08
CA GLY A 75 2.52 -4.69 -15.02
C GLY A 75 3.02 -5.83 -14.11
N ASP A 76 4.27 -5.80 -13.71
CA ASP A 76 4.92 -6.75 -12.79
C ASP A 76 4.87 -6.32 -11.31
N GLU A 77 3.99 -5.37 -10.97
CA GLU A 77 3.77 -4.84 -9.63
C GLU A 77 4.88 -3.90 -9.13
N GLY A 78 5.83 -3.53 -9.98
CA GLY A 78 6.85 -2.53 -9.72
C GLY A 78 6.41 -1.11 -10.10
N GLY A 79 7.15 -0.11 -9.65
CA GLY A 79 6.95 1.28 -10.04
C GLY A 79 8.27 2.04 -10.17
N LEU A 80 8.20 3.26 -10.69
CA LEU A 80 9.34 4.15 -10.82
C LEU A 80 8.89 5.60 -10.85
N THR A 81 9.37 6.38 -9.90
CA THR A 81 9.22 7.83 -9.90
C THR A 81 10.54 8.49 -10.28
N ARG A 82 10.54 9.24 -11.39
CA ARG A 82 11.69 10.03 -11.82
C ARG A 82 11.53 11.48 -11.43
N TRP A 83 12.60 12.04 -10.90
CA TRP A 83 12.63 13.42 -10.46
C TRP A 83 13.99 14.06 -10.70
N LYS A 84 14.02 15.39 -10.80
CA LYS A 84 15.22 16.20 -11.03
C LYS A 84 15.17 17.49 -10.23
N GLY A 85 16.32 18.08 -9.95
CA GLY A 85 16.40 19.37 -9.26
C GLY A 85 17.81 19.73 -8.85
N ASN A 86 17.95 20.91 -8.25
CA ASN A 86 19.25 21.44 -7.83
C ASN A 86 19.72 20.91 -6.47
N ASN A 87 18.83 20.27 -5.70
CA ASN A 87 19.12 19.79 -4.34
C ASN A 87 18.97 18.26 -4.26
N VAL A 88 19.67 17.57 -5.13
CA VAL A 88 19.52 16.12 -5.30
C VAL A 88 19.99 15.34 -4.08
N GLU A 89 21.10 15.74 -3.45
CA GLU A 89 21.64 15.03 -2.28
C GLU A 89 20.66 15.08 -1.08
N CYS A 90 20.19 16.28 -0.74
CA CYS A 90 19.18 16.43 0.31
C CYS A 90 17.86 15.74 -0.09
N GLY A 91 17.46 15.87 -1.35
CA GLY A 91 16.27 15.24 -1.89
C GLY A 91 16.26 13.72 -1.71
N ARG A 92 17.38 13.03 -1.93
CA ARG A 92 17.48 11.56 -1.75
C ARG A 92 17.15 11.10 -0.33
N HIS A 93 17.58 11.86 0.67
CA HIS A 93 17.30 11.53 2.07
C HIS A 93 15.81 11.62 2.42
N ALA A 94 15.03 12.40 1.66
CA ALA A 94 13.58 12.49 1.82
C ALA A 94 12.82 11.54 0.87
N VAL A 95 13.25 11.48 -0.40
CA VAL A 95 12.53 10.73 -1.44
C VAL A 95 12.62 9.21 -1.22
N LEU A 96 13.82 8.68 -0.92
CA LEU A 96 13.99 7.23 -0.79
C LEU A 96 13.16 6.63 0.38
N PRO A 97 13.13 7.23 1.60
CA PRO A 97 12.25 6.72 2.64
C PRO A 97 10.77 6.95 2.36
N ALA A 98 10.43 7.97 1.54
CA ALA A 98 9.05 8.37 1.32
C ALA A 98 8.18 7.26 0.69
N GLY A 99 8.74 6.35 -0.10
CA GLY A 99 8.00 5.22 -0.66
C GLY A 99 7.40 4.34 0.42
N TYR A 100 8.23 3.67 1.21
CA TYR A 100 7.76 2.76 2.27
C TYR A 100 7.04 3.48 3.40
N MET A 101 7.59 4.60 3.88
CA MET A 101 6.95 5.39 4.93
C MET A 101 5.62 5.98 4.46
N GLY A 102 5.55 6.40 3.20
CA GLY A 102 4.33 6.89 2.58
C GLY A 102 3.27 5.80 2.43
N SER A 103 3.64 4.59 1.99
CA SER A 103 2.71 3.45 1.94
C SER A 103 2.13 3.14 3.33
N CYS A 104 2.98 3.16 4.37
CA CYS A 104 2.53 3.01 5.75
C CYS A 104 1.59 4.16 6.17
N PHE A 105 1.96 5.41 5.86
CA PHE A 105 1.15 6.59 6.15
C PHE A 105 -0.23 6.53 5.49
N TRP A 106 -0.30 6.21 4.18
CA TRP A 106 -1.58 6.06 3.47
C TRP A 106 -2.44 4.96 4.08
N GLY A 107 -1.85 3.79 4.37
CA GLY A 107 -2.58 2.70 5.01
C GLY A 107 -3.17 3.10 6.37
N CYS A 108 -2.37 3.74 7.22
CA CYS A 108 -2.81 4.24 8.52
C CYS A 108 -3.86 5.36 8.41
N LEU A 109 -3.69 6.31 7.48
CA LEU A 109 -4.65 7.39 7.24
C LEU A 109 -6.01 6.84 6.81
N ILE A 110 -6.01 5.86 5.90
CA ILE A 110 -7.23 5.21 5.40
C ILE A 110 -7.93 4.48 6.55
N VAL A 111 -7.22 3.67 7.33
CA VAL A 111 -7.79 2.95 8.48
C VAL A 111 -8.32 3.93 9.53
N PHE A 112 -7.57 4.97 9.87
CA PHE A 112 -7.99 5.96 10.83
C PHE A 112 -9.21 6.77 10.36
N SER A 113 -9.33 7.01 9.06
CA SER A 113 -10.49 7.74 8.52
C SER A 113 -11.83 7.03 8.77
N CYS A 114 -11.82 5.72 8.98
CA CYS A 114 -13.03 4.94 9.27
C CYS A 114 -13.65 5.25 10.65
N CYS A 115 -12.99 6.07 11.48
CA CYS A 115 -13.56 6.52 12.76
C CYS A 115 -14.66 7.58 12.61
N ASP A 116 -14.77 8.25 11.45
CA ASP A 116 -15.76 9.30 11.21
C ASP A 116 -16.20 9.31 9.74
N PRO A 117 -17.50 9.30 9.42
CA PRO A 117 -18.01 9.24 8.05
C PRO A 117 -17.58 10.42 7.17
N ILE A 118 -17.48 11.64 7.73
CA ILE A 118 -17.08 12.84 6.97
C ILE A 118 -15.59 12.75 6.67
N PHE A 119 -14.78 12.40 7.68
CA PHE A 119 -13.35 12.23 7.51
C PHE A 119 -13.02 11.14 6.48
N MET A 120 -13.76 10.03 6.52
CA MET A 120 -13.63 8.94 5.56
C MET A 120 -13.90 9.41 4.12
N GLN A 121 -14.92 10.22 3.90
CA GLN A 121 -15.21 10.81 2.58
C GLN A 121 -14.12 11.77 2.13
N VAL A 122 -13.59 12.60 3.03
CA VAL A 122 -12.45 13.50 2.74
C VAL A 122 -11.22 12.70 2.31
N VAL A 123 -10.90 11.61 3.01
CA VAL A 123 -9.76 10.75 2.65
C VAL A 123 -10.01 10.01 1.34
N ALA A 124 -11.24 9.54 1.08
CA ALA A 124 -11.60 8.94 -0.22
C ALA A 124 -11.41 9.95 -1.37
N LEU A 125 -11.81 11.21 -1.19
CA LEU A 125 -11.57 12.27 -2.16
C LEU A 125 -10.07 12.55 -2.34
N LEU A 126 -9.30 12.57 -1.27
CA LEU A 126 -7.85 12.76 -1.31
C LEU A 126 -7.16 11.64 -2.11
N LEU A 127 -7.59 10.39 -1.94
CA LEU A 127 -7.11 9.26 -2.74
C LEU A 127 -7.45 9.42 -4.22
N CYS A 128 -8.67 9.84 -4.54
CA CYS A 128 -9.04 10.14 -5.93
C CYS A 128 -8.16 11.24 -6.53
N VAL A 129 -7.88 12.31 -5.78
CA VAL A 129 -6.97 13.38 -6.23
C VAL A 129 -5.56 12.85 -6.47
N ALA A 130 -5.02 12.03 -5.58
CA ALA A 130 -3.71 11.40 -5.76
C ALA A 130 -3.66 10.55 -7.04
N LEU A 131 -4.68 9.72 -7.28
CA LEU A 131 -4.79 8.90 -8.49
C LEU A 131 -4.93 9.75 -9.76
N LEU A 132 -5.68 10.85 -9.71
CA LEU A 132 -5.79 11.79 -10.83
C LEU A 132 -4.47 12.48 -11.13
N ILE A 133 -3.68 12.82 -10.12
CA ILE A 133 -2.32 13.34 -10.31
C ILE A 133 -1.45 12.28 -10.99
N CYS A 134 -1.46 11.03 -10.53
CA CYS A 134 -0.75 9.92 -11.19
C CYS A 134 -1.20 9.76 -12.65
N LEU A 135 -2.51 9.84 -12.91
CA LEU A 135 -3.06 9.81 -14.27
C LEU A 135 -2.53 10.96 -15.13
N LEU A 136 -2.45 12.17 -14.60
CA LEU A 136 -1.86 13.32 -15.33
C LEU A 136 -0.41 13.02 -15.70
N TYR A 137 0.40 12.47 -14.78
CA TYR A 137 1.78 12.08 -15.08
C TYR A 137 1.87 10.95 -16.11
N ALA A 138 0.88 10.08 -16.23
CA ALA A 138 0.83 9.10 -17.30
C ALA A 138 0.73 9.75 -18.71
N PHE A 139 0.14 10.95 -18.81
CA PHE A 139 0.03 11.68 -20.08
C PHE A 139 1.16 12.68 -20.34
N ILE A 140 1.59 13.42 -19.30
CA ILE A 140 2.58 14.50 -19.45
C ILE A 140 4.00 14.09 -19.09
N GLY A 141 4.19 12.92 -18.45
CA GLY A 141 5.50 12.44 -18.03
C GLY A 141 6.48 12.33 -19.20
N GLN A 142 7.66 12.90 -19.00
CA GLN A 142 8.75 12.87 -19.99
C GLN A 142 9.63 11.67 -19.69
N THR A 143 9.64 10.69 -20.59
CA THR A 143 10.55 9.54 -20.55
C THR A 143 11.26 9.41 -21.88
N GLU A 144 12.56 9.12 -21.83
CA GLU A 144 13.38 8.90 -23.03
C GLU A 144 12.99 7.57 -23.71
N GLU A 145 12.56 6.58 -22.94
CA GLU A 145 11.98 5.33 -23.45
C GLU A 145 10.46 5.44 -23.37
N ALA A 146 9.73 4.97 -24.38
CA ALA A 146 8.26 4.94 -24.37
C ALA A 146 7.78 3.96 -23.26
N PRO A 147 7.44 4.42 -22.07
CA PRO A 147 7.00 3.54 -20.99
C PRO A 147 5.66 2.94 -21.35
N ASP A 148 5.40 1.74 -20.88
CA ASP A 148 4.05 1.21 -20.90
C ASP A 148 3.18 2.01 -19.91
N ARG A 149 2.49 3.02 -20.43
CA ARG A 149 1.62 3.92 -19.64
C ARG A 149 0.25 3.31 -19.33
N LEU A 150 -0.08 2.26 -20.07
CA LEU A 150 -1.42 1.67 -20.00
C LEU A 150 -1.78 1.13 -18.61
N PRO A 151 -0.89 0.43 -17.88
CA PRO A 151 -1.19 -0.03 -16.52
C PRO A 151 -1.56 1.12 -15.59
N LEU A 152 -0.80 2.21 -15.59
CA LEU A 152 -1.07 3.38 -14.74
C LEU A 152 -2.39 4.06 -15.10
N ILE A 153 -2.70 4.20 -16.41
CA ILE A 153 -3.96 4.79 -16.87
C ILE A 153 -5.15 3.95 -16.41
N ILE A 154 -5.13 2.64 -16.70
CA ILE A 154 -6.23 1.73 -16.31
C ILE A 154 -6.40 1.73 -14.79
N LEU A 155 -5.31 1.63 -14.06
CA LEU A 155 -5.30 1.62 -12.60
C LEU A 155 -5.92 2.90 -12.03
N SER A 156 -5.41 4.06 -12.44
CA SER A 156 -5.86 5.35 -11.91
C SER A 156 -7.34 5.61 -12.23
N LEU A 157 -7.78 5.29 -13.44
CA LEU A 157 -9.19 5.45 -13.83
C LEU A 157 -10.09 4.49 -13.05
N SER A 158 -9.75 3.20 -13.02
CA SER A 158 -10.61 2.18 -12.38
C SER A 158 -10.77 2.43 -10.88
N PHE A 159 -9.69 2.70 -10.16
CA PHE A 159 -9.77 2.97 -8.72
C PHE A 159 -10.41 4.32 -8.41
N THR A 160 -10.20 5.36 -9.22
CA THR A 160 -10.91 6.64 -9.06
C THR A 160 -12.41 6.46 -9.26
N ILE A 161 -12.84 5.68 -10.25
CA ILE A 161 -14.26 5.40 -10.48
C ILE A 161 -14.85 4.59 -9.31
N VAL A 162 -14.16 3.57 -8.83
CA VAL A 162 -14.65 2.73 -7.73
C VAL A 162 -14.71 3.53 -6.42
N ILE A 163 -13.61 4.16 -6.01
CA ILE A 163 -13.55 4.91 -4.74
C ILE A 163 -14.50 6.12 -4.81
N GLY A 164 -14.41 6.91 -5.87
CA GLY A 164 -15.23 8.10 -6.05
C GLY A 164 -16.71 7.77 -6.23
N GLY A 165 -17.03 6.69 -6.95
CA GLY A 165 -18.40 6.20 -7.12
C GLY A 165 -19.01 5.74 -5.81
N VAL A 166 -18.31 4.91 -5.02
CA VAL A 166 -18.78 4.47 -3.71
C VAL A 166 -18.92 5.65 -2.76
N ALA A 167 -17.94 6.57 -2.71
CA ALA A 167 -18.01 7.76 -1.89
C ALA A 167 -19.22 8.65 -2.26
N THR A 168 -19.48 8.83 -3.56
CA THR A 168 -20.64 9.57 -4.06
C THR A 168 -21.95 8.91 -3.67
N VAL A 169 -22.08 7.59 -3.84
CA VAL A 169 -23.27 6.84 -3.43
C VAL A 169 -23.51 7.00 -1.93
N CYS A 170 -22.47 6.86 -1.11
CA CYS A 170 -22.59 7.00 0.34
C CYS A 170 -22.81 8.45 0.81
N PHE A 171 -22.49 9.44 -0.02
CA PHE A 171 -22.83 10.84 0.26
C PHE A 171 -24.34 11.11 0.10
N PHE A 172 -24.97 10.57 -0.94
CA PHE A 172 -26.40 10.76 -1.21
C PHE A 172 -27.29 9.75 -0.47
N LEU A 173 -26.79 8.55 -0.27
CA LEU A 173 -27.50 7.50 0.48
C LEU A 173 -26.79 7.30 1.81
N PRO A 174 -27.48 7.35 2.96
CA PRO A 174 -26.84 7.22 4.28
C PRO A 174 -26.41 5.76 4.56
N TRP A 175 -25.66 5.16 3.63
CA TRP A 175 -25.16 3.79 3.72
C TRP A 175 -23.63 3.76 3.84
N HIS A 176 -23.13 4.37 4.93
CA HIS A 176 -21.73 4.47 5.26
C HIS A 176 -20.96 3.13 5.33
N PRO A 177 -21.55 1.98 5.73
CA PRO A 177 -20.82 0.71 5.82
C PRO A 177 -20.18 0.23 4.52
N LEU A 178 -20.71 0.61 3.36
CA LEU A 178 -20.11 0.22 2.08
C LEU A 178 -18.77 0.92 1.86
N LEU A 179 -18.71 2.23 2.11
CA LEU A 179 -17.47 3.01 2.00
C LEU A 179 -16.47 2.56 3.07
N GLU A 180 -16.94 2.33 4.29
CA GLU A 180 -16.09 1.86 5.39
C GLU A 180 -15.46 0.49 5.08
N ALA A 181 -16.23 -0.47 4.56
CA ALA A 181 -15.72 -1.77 4.14
C ALA A 181 -14.65 -1.64 3.05
N LEU A 182 -14.88 -0.77 2.05
CA LEU A 182 -13.91 -0.49 0.99
C LEU A 182 -12.64 0.16 1.56
N MET A 183 -12.78 1.18 2.39
CA MET A 183 -11.64 1.90 2.97
C MET A 183 -10.83 1.00 3.90
N LEU A 184 -11.47 0.20 4.75
CA LEU A 184 -10.78 -0.78 5.60
C LEU A 184 -10.02 -1.82 4.76
N TRP A 185 -10.60 -2.28 3.63
CA TRP A 185 -9.91 -3.18 2.71
C TRP A 185 -8.66 -2.53 2.11
N LEU A 186 -8.79 -1.32 1.57
CA LEU A 186 -7.68 -0.59 0.96
C LEU A 186 -6.60 -0.21 1.98
N GLY A 187 -7.00 0.14 3.20
CA GLY A 187 -6.09 0.45 4.30
C GLY A 187 -5.31 -0.79 4.75
N ALA A 188 -6.01 -1.91 5.01
CA ALA A 188 -5.38 -3.18 5.38
C ALA A 188 -4.40 -3.67 4.31
N LEU A 189 -4.81 -3.58 3.04
CA LEU A 189 -3.97 -3.91 1.89
C LEU A 189 -2.68 -3.08 1.88
N ASN A 190 -2.80 -1.76 2.03
CA ASN A 190 -1.65 -0.86 1.93
C ASN A 190 -0.66 -1.06 3.09
N ILE A 191 -1.16 -1.37 4.29
CA ILE A 191 -0.35 -1.73 5.45
C ILE A 191 0.41 -3.04 5.21
N VAL A 192 -0.30 -4.07 4.72
CA VAL A 192 0.33 -5.36 4.40
C VAL A 192 1.34 -5.19 3.27
N TYR A 193 0.99 -4.40 2.24
CA TYR A 193 1.91 -4.08 1.14
C TYR A 193 3.20 -3.45 1.68
N ALA A 194 3.11 -2.36 2.44
CA ALA A 194 4.28 -1.69 2.99
C ALA A 194 5.17 -2.65 3.81
N THR A 195 4.56 -3.52 4.61
CA THR A 195 5.28 -4.47 5.46
C THR A 195 5.97 -5.58 4.66
N LEU A 196 5.24 -6.20 3.72
CA LEU A 196 5.77 -7.32 2.93
C LEU A 196 6.76 -6.85 1.87
N ASP A 197 6.57 -5.68 1.29
CA ASP A 197 7.46 -5.08 0.31
C ASP A 197 8.84 -4.77 0.94
N ILE A 198 8.85 -4.15 2.11
CA ILE A 198 10.10 -3.95 2.88
C ILE A 198 10.78 -5.29 3.18
N TYR A 199 10.01 -6.30 3.60
CA TYR A 199 10.56 -7.62 3.91
C TYR A 199 11.13 -8.30 2.65
N ASP A 200 10.39 -8.29 1.57
CA ASP A 200 10.80 -8.91 0.30
C ASP A 200 12.07 -8.25 -0.25
N ASP A 201 12.16 -6.92 -0.21
CA ASP A 201 13.26 -6.16 -0.77
C ASP A 201 14.54 -6.17 0.09
N THR A 202 14.41 -6.38 1.39
CA THR A 202 15.56 -6.27 2.31
C THR A 202 15.99 -7.60 2.91
N VAL A 203 15.07 -8.55 3.09
CA VAL A 203 15.34 -9.82 3.78
C VAL A 203 15.27 -11.00 2.83
N ALA A 204 14.17 -11.13 2.07
CA ALA A 204 13.95 -12.29 1.19
C ALA A 204 14.78 -12.20 -0.10
N ARG A 205 14.92 -11.00 -0.66
CA ARG A 205 15.74 -10.70 -1.84
C ARG A 205 16.60 -9.50 -1.52
N THR A 206 17.89 -9.54 -1.86
CA THR A 206 18.73 -8.34 -1.81
C THR A 206 18.61 -7.66 -3.17
N ASP A 207 17.56 -6.87 -3.38
CA ASP A 207 17.44 -6.10 -4.62
C ASP A 207 18.22 -4.79 -4.48
N GLU A 208 19.25 -4.65 -5.29
CA GLU A 208 20.08 -3.43 -5.31
C GLU A 208 19.31 -2.20 -5.80
N ARG A 209 18.16 -2.38 -6.45
CA ARG A 209 17.29 -1.31 -6.93
C ARG A 209 16.30 -0.84 -5.87
N SER A 210 16.16 -1.59 -4.76
CA SER A 210 15.24 -1.23 -3.70
C SER A 210 15.63 0.09 -3.03
N ASP A 211 14.64 0.83 -2.55
CA ASP A 211 14.88 2.11 -1.86
C ASP A 211 15.71 1.96 -0.61
N ALA A 212 15.52 0.87 0.13
CA ALA A 212 16.30 0.56 1.33
C ALA A 212 17.79 0.32 1.01
N TYR A 213 18.09 -0.36 -0.11
CA TYR A 213 19.45 -0.58 -0.54
C TYR A 213 20.08 0.73 -1.03
N GLN A 214 19.36 1.51 -1.82
CA GLN A 214 19.83 2.81 -2.29
C GLN A 214 20.02 3.80 -1.13
N TYR A 215 19.12 3.79 -0.14
CA TYR A 215 19.26 4.61 1.04
C TYR A 215 20.47 4.21 1.90
N ALA A 216 20.71 2.91 2.07
CA ALA A 216 21.89 2.43 2.78
C ALA A 216 23.21 2.90 2.13
N LYS A 217 23.26 2.96 0.79
CA LYS A 217 24.43 3.49 0.06
C LYS A 217 24.75 4.96 0.38
N LEU A 218 23.75 5.78 0.73
CA LEU A 218 23.98 7.18 1.10
C LEU A 218 24.75 7.31 2.42
N TRP A 219 24.61 6.33 3.32
CA TRP A 219 25.27 6.33 4.63
C TRP A 219 26.66 5.67 4.62
N GLY A 220 27.06 5.10 3.50
CA GLY A 220 28.37 4.49 3.32
C GLY A 220 28.43 3.00 3.70
N PRO A 221 29.64 2.41 3.69
CA PRO A 221 29.83 0.96 3.74
C PRO A 221 29.47 0.29 5.07
N CYS A 222 29.26 1.06 6.13
CA CYS A 222 28.85 0.54 7.44
C CYS A 222 27.34 0.38 7.59
N CYS A 223 26.55 0.87 6.61
CA CYS A 223 25.11 0.79 6.63
C CYS A 223 24.61 -0.30 5.67
N PHE A 224 23.88 -1.28 6.19
CA PHE A 224 23.35 -2.38 5.40
C PHE A 224 21.86 -2.15 5.11
N ALA A 225 21.41 -2.49 3.89
CA ALA A 225 19.99 -2.42 3.50
C ALA A 225 19.06 -3.15 4.47
N LYS A 226 19.50 -4.29 5.03
CA LYS A 226 18.75 -5.03 6.07
C LYS A 226 18.53 -4.22 7.34
N CYS A 227 19.51 -3.40 7.76
CA CYS A 227 19.36 -2.53 8.93
C CYS A 227 18.35 -1.41 8.65
N VAL A 228 18.44 -0.78 7.47
CA VAL A 228 17.49 0.24 7.05
C VAL A 228 16.07 -0.34 6.97
N GLY A 229 15.92 -1.49 6.31
CA GLY A 229 14.64 -2.20 6.21
C GLY A 229 14.07 -2.58 7.56
N ALA A 230 14.90 -3.09 8.50
CA ALA A 230 14.46 -3.43 9.85
C ALA A 230 13.97 -2.20 10.63
N ILE A 231 14.66 -1.06 10.50
CA ILE A 231 14.24 0.21 11.14
C ILE A 231 12.90 0.66 10.56
N TRP A 232 12.75 0.68 9.23
CA TRP A 232 11.51 1.10 8.57
C TRP A 232 10.35 0.15 8.87
N LEU A 233 10.60 -1.17 8.87
CA LEU A 233 9.60 -2.17 9.25
C LEU A 233 9.13 -1.97 10.69
N THR A 234 10.06 -1.79 11.62
CA THR A 234 9.73 -1.56 13.03
C THR A 234 8.93 -0.28 13.21
N ALA A 235 9.34 0.81 12.53
CA ALA A 235 8.61 2.08 12.56
C ALA A 235 7.19 1.92 11.98
N SER A 236 7.04 1.22 10.87
CA SER A 236 5.73 0.96 10.23
C SER A 236 4.80 0.16 11.14
N VAL A 237 5.31 -0.90 11.77
CA VAL A 237 4.52 -1.71 12.73
C VAL A 237 4.12 -0.88 13.95
N PHE A 238 5.04 -0.06 14.49
CA PHE A 238 4.74 0.81 15.63
C PHE A 238 3.65 1.83 15.29
N VAL A 239 3.76 2.51 14.15
CA VAL A 239 2.75 3.49 13.69
C VAL A 239 1.40 2.80 13.48
N LEU A 240 1.38 1.61 12.87
CA LEU A 240 0.18 0.81 12.67
C LEU A 240 -0.53 0.51 13.98
N LEU A 241 0.21 -0.03 14.96
CA LEU A 241 -0.36 -0.37 16.27
C LEU A 241 -0.92 0.87 16.99
N THR A 242 -0.19 1.99 16.91
CA THR A 242 -0.61 3.27 17.49
C THR A 242 -1.90 3.78 16.84
N VAL A 243 -1.96 3.80 15.51
CA VAL A 243 -3.15 4.29 14.78
C VAL A 243 -4.34 3.36 15.00
N THR A 244 -4.15 2.04 14.97
CA THR A 244 -5.22 1.09 15.27
C THR A 244 -5.76 1.29 16.68
N GLY A 245 -4.88 1.49 17.67
CA GLY A 245 -5.27 1.80 19.04
C GLY A 245 -6.04 3.12 19.17
N TRP A 246 -5.63 4.16 18.44
CA TRP A 246 -6.34 5.44 18.40
C TRP A 246 -7.73 5.32 17.75
N THR A 247 -7.82 4.63 16.62
CA THR A 247 -9.11 4.35 15.97
C THR A 247 -10.05 3.60 16.92
N TRP A 248 -9.52 2.59 17.59
CA TRP A 248 -10.26 1.84 18.60
C TRP A 248 -10.81 2.72 19.73
N THR A 249 -9.96 3.61 20.30
CA THR A 249 -10.39 4.52 21.38
C THR A 249 -11.34 5.60 20.90
N TRP A 250 -11.23 6.01 19.62
CA TRP A 250 -12.16 6.98 19.04
C TRP A 250 -13.54 6.36 18.85
N LEU A 251 -13.61 5.17 18.30
CA LEU A 251 -14.86 4.43 18.10
C LEU A 251 -15.59 4.07 19.42
N ALA A 252 -14.87 4.03 20.54
CA ALA A 252 -15.49 3.87 21.87
C ALA A 252 -16.45 5.01 22.25
N ARG A 253 -16.38 6.15 21.55
CA ARG A 253 -17.26 7.31 21.80
C ARG A 253 -18.56 7.26 21.01
N SER A 254 -18.68 6.36 20.04
CA SER A 254 -19.90 6.21 19.26
C SER A 254 -20.95 5.45 20.07
N GLU A 255 -22.20 5.94 20.02
CA GLU A 255 -23.37 5.25 20.60
C GLU A 255 -24.26 4.78 19.44
N GLY A 256 -24.44 3.49 19.29
CA GLY A 256 -25.29 2.92 18.23
C GLY A 256 -25.84 1.55 18.56
N GLU A 257 -27.00 1.21 17.98
CA GLU A 257 -27.56 -0.14 18.03
C GLU A 257 -26.75 -1.10 17.16
N VAL A 258 -26.60 -2.35 17.62
CA VAL A 258 -25.81 -3.38 16.92
C VAL A 258 -26.51 -3.82 15.63
N ASN A 259 -25.99 -3.45 14.49
CA ASN A 259 -26.43 -3.93 13.19
C ASN A 259 -25.57 -5.11 12.73
N TRP A 260 -25.96 -6.33 13.06
CA TRP A 260 -25.22 -7.55 12.73
C TRP A 260 -24.98 -7.78 11.24
N HIS A 261 -25.84 -7.22 10.36
CA HIS A 261 -25.66 -7.33 8.91
C HIS A 261 -24.45 -6.53 8.41
N ALA A 262 -24.05 -5.48 9.11
CA ALA A 262 -22.87 -4.71 8.76
C ALA A 262 -21.55 -5.47 9.05
N LEU A 263 -21.56 -6.48 9.93
CA LEU A 263 -20.39 -7.33 10.19
C LEU A 263 -20.05 -8.32 9.07
N LEU A 264 -20.96 -8.55 8.12
CA LEU A 264 -20.80 -9.56 7.08
C LEU A 264 -19.62 -9.35 6.12
N PRO A 265 -19.23 -8.13 5.71
CA PRO A 265 -18.17 -7.94 4.71
C PRO A 265 -16.84 -8.59 5.09
N GLY A 266 -16.39 -8.45 6.33
CA GLY A 266 -15.13 -9.03 6.79
C GLY A 266 -15.09 -10.56 6.69
N PRO A 267 -15.98 -11.31 7.37
CA PRO A 267 -16.05 -12.76 7.28
C PRO A 267 -16.29 -13.29 5.86
N ILE A 268 -17.10 -12.59 5.05
CA ILE A 268 -17.33 -12.99 3.64
C ILE A 268 -16.03 -12.91 2.85
N VAL A 269 -15.31 -11.78 2.93
CA VAL A 269 -14.04 -11.60 2.22
C VAL A 269 -13.01 -12.64 2.65
N LEU A 270 -12.89 -12.91 3.95
CA LEU A 270 -11.99 -13.94 4.45
C LEU A 270 -12.37 -15.33 3.94
N SER A 271 -13.66 -15.68 3.98
CA SER A 271 -14.15 -16.97 3.49
C SER A 271 -13.89 -17.13 2.00
N LEU A 272 -14.14 -16.10 1.19
CA LEU A 272 -13.83 -16.09 -0.24
C LEU A 272 -12.31 -16.21 -0.48
N ALA A 273 -11.48 -15.53 0.31
CA ALA A 273 -10.03 -15.63 0.22
C ALA A 273 -9.53 -17.05 0.48
N VAL A 274 -10.06 -17.71 1.50
CA VAL A 274 -9.74 -19.12 1.81
C VAL A 274 -10.18 -20.04 0.68
N LEU A 275 -11.41 -19.91 0.19
CA LEU A 275 -11.94 -20.72 -0.92
C LEU A 275 -11.12 -20.52 -2.21
N LEU A 276 -10.80 -19.28 -2.55
CA LEU A 276 -9.95 -18.98 -3.70
C LEU A 276 -8.56 -19.57 -3.54
N ARG A 277 -7.98 -19.49 -2.35
CA ARG A 277 -6.64 -20.07 -2.08
C ARG A 277 -6.64 -21.58 -2.22
N ILE A 278 -7.68 -22.26 -1.72
CA ILE A 278 -7.87 -23.69 -1.88
C ILE A 278 -8.04 -24.03 -3.37
N GLY A 279 -8.94 -23.33 -4.09
CA GLY A 279 -9.17 -23.54 -5.51
C GLY A 279 -7.92 -23.35 -6.36
N LEU A 280 -7.13 -22.28 -6.11
CA LEU A 280 -5.86 -22.04 -6.78
C LEU A 280 -4.80 -23.12 -6.43
N GLY A 281 -4.83 -23.67 -5.21
CA GLY A 281 -3.99 -24.79 -4.80
C GLY A 281 -4.29 -26.06 -5.61
N PHE A 282 -5.55 -26.35 -5.89
CA PHE A 282 -5.94 -27.48 -6.74
C PHE A 282 -5.54 -27.29 -8.21
N VAL A 283 -5.67 -26.08 -8.74
CA VAL A 283 -5.24 -25.74 -10.12
C VAL A 283 -3.72 -25.83 -10.25
N GLY A 284 -2.96 -25.36 -9.25
CA GLY A 284 -1.50 -25.41 -9.23
C GLY A 284 -0.95 -26.83 -9.03
N ALA A 285 -1.66 -27.70 -8.31
CA ALA A 285 -1.27 -29.10 -8.14
C ALA A 285 -1.45 -29.96 -9.43
N GLY A 286 -2.31 -29.50 -10.36
CA GLY A 286 -2.49 -30.13 -11.67
C GLY A 286 -1.49 -29.66 -12.74
N ALA A 287 -0.81 -28.55 -12.52
CA ALA A 287 0.22 -27.99 -13.40
C ALA A 287 1.61 -28.24 -12.76
N GLY A 288 1.95 -29.51 -12.59
CA GLY A 288 3.27 -29.91 -12.13
C GLY A 288 4.33 -29.61 -13.17
N GLU A 289 5.02 -28.48 -12.98
CA GLU A 289 6.42 -28.27 -13.33
C GLU A 289 6.88 -26.96 -12.70
N GLU A 290 7.35 -27.04 -11.46
CA GLU A 290 8.33 -26.07 -10.97
C GLU A 290 9.56 -26.18 -11.87
N LYS A 291 9.74 -25.20 -12.74
CA LYS A 291 11.05 -24.98 -13.35
C LYS A 291 12.03 -24.63 -12.23
N PRO A 292 13.11 -25.38 -12.06
CA PRO A 292 14.11 -25.04 -11.06
C PRO A 292 14.65 -23.65 -11.36
N LEU A 293 14.72 -22.82 -10.34
CA LEU A 293 15.43 -21.56 -10.33
C LEU A 293 16.89 -21.87 -10.65
N LEU A 294 17.27 -21.53 -11.91
CA LEU A 294 18.60 -21.37 -12.46
C LEU A 294 19.55 -22.57 -12.36
N PRO A 295 19.92 -23.14 -13.50
CA PRO A 295 21.29 -23.56 -13.71
C PRO A 295 22.10 -22.40 -14.27
N ASP A 296 23.19 -22.21 -13.62
CA ASP A 296 24.48 -21.67 -14.05
C ASP A 296 24.60 -21.22 -15.54
N GLY A 297 25.00 -19.97 -15.73
CA GLY A 297 25.75 -19.51 -16.90
C GLY A 297 25.03 -19.21 -18.21
N GLY A 298 23.70 -19.11 -18.23
CA GLY A 298 22.99 -18.77 -19.46
C GLY A 298 22.67 -17.27 -19.56
N LYS A 299 23.24 -16.60 -20.55
CA LYS A 299 22.91 -15.23 -20.93
C LYS A 299 21.41 -15.02 -20.93
N ASP A 300 20.93 -14.11 -20.06
CA ASP A 300 19.55 -13.65 -20.06
C ASP A 300 19.21 -13.08 -21.44
N LYS A 301 18.30 -13.77 -22.16
CA LYS A 301 17.81 -13.35 -23.48
C LYS A 301 16.94 -12.08 -23.44
N ARG A 302 16.87 -11.39 -22.31
CA ARG A 302 16.17 -10.13 -22.15
C ARG A 302 17.04 -8.92 -22.43
N GLY A 303 18.13 -9.04 -23.17
CA GLY A 303 18.85 -7.88 -23.73
C GLY A 303 19.12 -6.75 -22.73
N PHE A 304 19.35 -7.09 -21.46
CA PHE A 304 19.67 -6.12 -20.44
C PHE A 304 21.16 -5.77 -20.61
N ASP A 305 21.40 -4.70 -21.33
CA ASP A 305 22.73 -4.12 -21.52
C ASP A 305 23.19 -3.58 -20.17
N GLU A 306 24.36 -3.97 -19.67
CA GLU A 306 24.95 -3.43 -18.43
C GLU A 306 25.05 -1.90 -18.46
N ALA A 307 25.18 -1.31 -19.64
CA ALA A 307 25.12 0.13 -19.87
C ALA A 307 23.72 0.71 -19.53
N LYS A 308 22.64 -0.01 -19.86
CA LYS A 308 21.27 0.41 -19.52
C LYS A 308 20.96 0.24 -18.03
N ALA A 309 21.53 -0.76 -17.37
CA ALA A 309 21.40 -0.93 -15.93
C ALA A 309 22.11 0.18 -15.16
N THR A 310 23.29 0.61 -15.62
CA THR A 310 24.02 1.75 -15.04
C THR A 310 23.33 3.08 -15.30
N ASP A 311 22.69 3.28 -16.45
CA ASP A 311 21.91 4.49 -16.73
C ASP A 311 20.56 4.49 -15.97
N PHE A 312 19.91 3.34 -15.82
CA PHE A 312 18.72 3.20 -14.96
C PHE A 312 19.05 3.50 -13.49
N LEU A 313 20.17 2.97 -12.99
CA LEU A 313 20.67 3.28 -11.65
C LEU A 313 21.07 4.75 -11.51
N ARG A 314 21.66 5.34 -12.55
CA ARG A 314 21.94 6.78 -12.60
C ARG A 314 20.66 7.63 -12.59
N SER A 315 19.60 7.24 -13.28
CA SER A 315 18.34 8.00 -13.29
C SER A 315 17.57 7.89 -11.99
N LYS A 316 17.60 6.73 -11.33
CA LYS A 316 16.97 6.53 -10.01
C LYS A 316 17.80 7.11 -8.84
N VAL A 317 19.13 7.14 -8.99
CA VAL A 317 20.09 7.55 -7.96
C VAL A 317 20.64 8.97 -8.17
N MET A 318 20.75 9.39 -9.42
CA MET A 318 21.15 10.75 -9.77
C MET A 318 19.94 11.36 -10.46
N GLY A 319 19.16 12.18 -9.76
CA GLY A 319 18.33 13.12 -10.51
C GLY A 319 19.19 13.67 -11.63
N ASN A 320 18.76 13.57 -12.89
CA ASN A 320 19.52 14.07 -14.01
C ASN A 320 19.91 15.53 -13.74
N VAL A 321 21.21 15.79 -13.65
CA VAL A 321 21.78 17.14 -13.62
C VAL A 321 21.52 17.81 -14.95
#